data_c0de89435c289bf0727b4a73e48e731a
#
_entry.id   c0de89435c289bf0727b4a73e48e731a
#
_cell.length_a   1.000
_cell.length_b   1.000
_cell.length_c   1.000
_cell.angle_alpha   90.00
_cell.angle_beta   90.00
_cell.angle_gamma   90.00
#
_symmetry.space_group_name_H-M   'P 1'
#
loop_
_entity.id
_entity.type
_entity.pdbx_description
1 polymer ?
#
loop_
_entity_poly.entity_id
_entity_poly.type
_entity_poly.pdbx_seq_one_letter_code
_entity_poly.pdbx_strand_id
1 'polypeptide(L)'
;MDANLSYIGSDGAGLDVAGATRTQEEIKYKCCLITWKDVIASNEWEKQEEIKCPELMSIGWLVYQDEDTIKIANTLDFDDWEDKGADKPVPYGITAFPKGCVVKITYL
;
A
#
# COMPACT_ATOMS: atom_id res chain seq x y z
N MET A 1 -2.27 -22.20 -7.81
CA MET A 1 -1.42 -21.98 -8.29
C MET A 1 -0.89 -22.14 -8.68
N ASP A 2 -0.90 -22.09 -8.54
CA ASP A 2 0.14 -21.99 -9.03
C ASP A 2 0.64 -21.88 -9.52
N ALA A 3 0.61 -21.70 -9.36
CA ALA A 3 1.56 -21.39 -9.92
C ALA A 3 2.12 -21.24 -10.15
N ASN A 4 1.94 -21.20 -10.22
CA ASN A 4 2.90 -20.92 -10.48
C ASN A 4 3.42 -20.85 -10.31
N LEU A 5 3.19 -20.83 -9.82
CA LEU A 5 4.15 -20.59 -9.66
C LEU A 5 4.81 -20.96 -9.65
N SER A 6 4.78 -21.26 -9.75
CA SER A 6 5.80 -21.35 -9.77
C SER A 6 6.30 -21.56 -9.83
N TYR A 7 6.47 -21.36 -9.48
CA TYR A 7 7.50 -21.13 -9.38
C TYR A 7 8.02 -21.09 -9.01
N ILE A 8 7.57 -21.31 -8.88
CA ILE A 8 8.51 -20.68 -8.36
C ILE A 8 9.58 -20.97 -7.59
N GLY A 9 10.48 -20.15 -7.29
CA GLY A 9 11.47 -20.44 -6.32
C GLY A 9 10.82 -21.19 -5.20
N SER A 10 11.46 -21.97 -4.57
CA SER A 10 10.82 -22.85 -3.63
C SER A 10 11.07 -22.49 -2.19
N ASP A 11 11.90 -21.51 -1.92
CA ASP A 11 12.34 -21.19 -0.58
C ASP A 11 11.51 -20.10 0.09
N GLY A 12 10.44 -19.70 -0.51
CA GLY A 12 9.56 -18.68 0.03
C GLY A 12 10.04 -17.27 -0.15
N ALA A 13 11.19 -17.08 -0.70
CA ALA A 13 11.76 -15.74 -0.88
C ALA A 13 11.38 -15.11 -2.20
N GLY A 14 10.43 -15.61 -2.90
CA GLY A 14 10.09 -15.09 -4.20
C GLY A 14 11.17 -15.36 -5.24
N LEU A 15 10.83 -15.17 -6.47
CA LEU A 15 11.73 -15.45 -7.58
C LEU A 15 12.75 -14.30 -7.69
N ASP A 16 14.02 -14.67 -7.61
CA ASP A 16 15.11 -13.70 -7.70
C ASP A 16 15.51 -13.51 -9.17
N VAL A 17 14.81 -12.62 -9.83
CA VAL A 17 15.09 -12.29 -11.23
C VAL A 17 16.28 -11.36 -11.29
N ALA A 18 17.22 -11.62 -12.17
CA ALA A 18 18.44 -10.85 -12.34
C ALA A 18 19.38 -10.89 -11.13
N GLY A 19 19.16 -11.82 -10.22
CA GLY A 19 20.06 -12.04 -9.09
C GLY A 19 20.03 -10.97 -8.03
N ALA A 20 18.94 -10.21 -7.93
CA ALA A 20 18.87 -9.12 -6.97
C ALA A 20 17.51 -9.06 -6.29
N THR A 21 17.53 -9.05 -4.97
CA THR A 21 16.36 -8.87 -4.12
C THR A 21 16.64 -7.70 -3.18
N ARG A 22 15.75 -6.73 -3.14
CA ARG A 22 15.91 -5.59 -2.25
C ARG A 22 15.41 -5.94 -0.86
N THR A 23 16.15 -5.51 0.15
CA THR A 23 15.79 -5.72 1.55
C THR A 23 14.89 -4.60 2.04
N GLN A 24 14.26 -4.82 3.18
CA GLN A 24 13.45 -3.78 3.83
C GLN A 24 14.28 -2.53 4.12
N GLU A 25 15.55 -2.70 4.50
CA GLU A 25 16.44 -1.58 4.76
C GLU A 25 16.72 -0.75 3.51
N GLU A 26 16.84 -1.39 2.36
CA GLU A 26 17.05 -0.70 1.10
C GLU A 26 15.79 0.02 0.63
N ILE A 27 14.63 -0.56 0.89
CA ILE A 27 13.34 0.03 0.51
C ILE A 27 13.06 1.30 1.29
N LYS A 28 13.42 1.35 2.58
CA LYS A 28 13.29 2.52 3.45
C LYS A 28 11.87 2.82 3.93
N TYR A 29 10.87 2.17 3.39
CA TYR A 29 9.48 2.35 3.80
C TYR A 29 8.89 1.03 4.26
N LYS A 30 7.97 1.09 5.21
CA LYS A 30 7.26 -0.11 5.69
C LYS A 30 6.07 -0.40 4.78
N CYS A 31 5.90 -1.66 4.43
CA CYS A 31 4.71 -2.11 3.72
C CYS A 31 3.59 -2.35 4.72
N CYS A 32 2.39 -1.92 4.37
CA CYS A 32 1.26 -2.05 5.29
C CYS A 32 -0.07 -2.25 4.56
N LEU A 33 -1.03 -2.75 5.33
CA LEU A 33 -2.43 -2.79 4.94
C LEU A 33 -3.16 -1.69 5.68
N ILE A 34 -3.96 -0.93 4.96
CA ILE A 34 -4.85 0.08 5.55
C ILE A 34 -6.27 -0.43 5.42
N THR A 35 -6.93 -0.66 6.55
CA THR A 35 -8.35 -0.94 6.59
C THR A 35 -9.07 0.38 6.83
N TRP A 36 -9.99 0.74 5.95
CA TRP A 36 -10.62 2.06 5.99
C TRP A 36 -12.08 1.98 5.58
N LYS A 37 -12.83 3.01 5.93
CA LYS A 37 -14.24 3.11 5.57
C LYS A 37 -14.44 4.27 4.61
N ASP A 38 -15.17 4.00 3.54
CA ASP A 38 -15.44 4.98 2.52
C ASP A 38 -16.74 5.74 2.80
N VAL A 39 -16.83 6.91 2.21
CA VAL A 39 -18.06 7.67 2.18
C VAL A 39 -18.96 7.08 1.10
N ILE A 40 -20.24 6.96 1.38
CA ILE A 40 -21.19 6.51 0.40
C ILE A 40 -22.35 7.50 0.32
N ALA A 41 -22.85 7.70 -0.90
CA ALA A 41 -24.01 8.55 -1.14
C ALA A 41 -24.99 7.76 -1.99
N SER A 42 -26.27 7.96 -1.74
CA SER A 42 -27.31 7.31 -2.51
C SER A 42 -28.40 8.33 -2.86
N ASN A 43 -28.81 8.30 -4.14
CA ASN A 43 -29.94 9.06 -4.63
C ASN A 43 -31.11 8.15 -4.97
N GLU A 44 -31.04 6.90 -4.53
CA GLU A 44 -32.06 5.89 -4.80
C GLU A 44 -33.11 5.85 -3.68
N TRP A 45 -34.14 5.04 -3.88
CA TRP A 45 -35.20 4.87 -2.90
C TRP A 45 -34.79 3.87 -1.82
N GLU A 46 -33.64 4.12 -1.19
CA GLU A 46 -33.14 3.26 -0.13
C GLU A 46 -33.48 3.83 1.23
N LYS A 47 -33.74 2.94 2.18
CA LYS A 47 -33.98 3.36 3.56
C LYS A 47 -32.66 3.71 4.21
N GLN A 48 -32.68 4.64 5.16
CA GLN A 48 -31.50 5.11 5.85
C GLN A 48 -30.67 3.94 6.43
N GLU A 49 -31.34 2.93 7.02
CA GLU A 49 -30.63 1.79 7.63
C GLU A 49 -29.97 0.86 6.61
N GLU A 50 -30.28 1.01 5.34
CA GLU A 50 -29.66 0.22 4.28
C GLU A 50 -28.37 0.85 3.75
N ILE A 51 -28.12 2.11 4.09
CA ILE A 51 -26.97 2.84 3.59
C ILE A 51 -25.88 2.75 4.62
N LYS A 52 -24.80 2.04 4.29
CA LYS A 52 -23.67 1.80 5.21
C LYS A 52 -22.36 2.09 4.50
N CYS A 53 -21.41 2.64 5.26
CA CYS A 53 -20.08 2.89 4.73
C CYS A 53 -19.34 1.56 4.53
N PRO A 54 -18.90 1.25 3.31
CA PRO A 54 -18.18 0.01 3.07
C PRO A 54 -16.81 0.04 3.73
N GLU A 55 -16.37 -1.10 4.20
CA GLU A 55 -15.03 -1.28 4.72
C GLU A 55 -14.15 -1.83 3.61
N LEU A 56 -13.05 -1.17 3.36
CA LEU A 56 -12.13 -1.49 2.28
C LEU A 56 -10.74 -1.71 2.83
N MET A 57 -9.90 -2.40 2.08
CA MET A 57 -8.50 -2.59 2.41
C MET A 57 -7.62 -2.17 1.24
N SER A 58 -6.58 -1.42 1.56
CA SER A 58 -5.58 -1.01 0.58
C SER A 58 -4.20 -1.42 1.08
N ILE A 59 -3.30 -1.73 0.15
CA ILE A 59 -1.95 -2.15 0.48
C ILE A 59 -0.95 -1.22 -0.19
N GLY A 60 0.14 -0.93 0.50
CA GLY A 60 1.21 -0.11 -0.05
C GLY A 60 2.28 0.17 0.96
N TRP A 61 3.27 0.95 0.53
CA TRP A 61 4.32 1.41 1.43
C TRP A 61 3.88 2.70 2.11
N LEU A 62 4.03 2.73 3.43
CA LEU A 62 3.73 3.94 4.20
C LEU A 62 4.82 4.97 3.93
N VAL A 63 4.46 6.05 3.24
CA VAL A 63 5.43 7.07 2.82
C VAL A 63 5.29 8.38 3.57
N TYR A 64 4.18 8.58 4.25
CA TYR A 64 3.96 9.79 5.02
C TYR A 64 2.81 9.58 6.00
N GLN A 65 2.92 10.18 7.18
CA GLN A 65 1.76 10.35 8.07
C GLN A 65 1.98 11.55 8.99
N ASP A 66 0.88 12.18 9.30
CA ASP A 66 0.83 13.20 10.35
C ASP A 66 -0.44 12.95 11.17
N GLU A 67 -0.86 13.92 11.96
CA GLU A 67 -2.03 13.74 12.83
C GLU A 67 -3.35 13.62 12.08
N ASP A 68 -3.41 14.06 10.81
CA ASP A 68 -4.65 14.09 10.04
C ASP A 68 -4.66 13.10 8.88
N THR A 69 -3.49 12.69 8.38
CA THR A 69 -3.38 12.03 7.09
C THR A 69 -2.41 10.87 7.14
N ILE A 70 -2.72 9.82 6.36
CA ILE A 70 -1.81 8.71 6.08
C ILE A 70 -1.70 8.59 4.57
N LYS A 71 -0.48 8.45 4.06
CA LYS A 71 -0.25 8.26 2.62
C LYS A 71 0.52 6.98 2.37
N ILE A 72 0.02 6.18 1.43
CA ILE A 72 0.72 4.98 0.98
C ILE A 72 0.99 5.09 -0.51
N ALA A 73 2.06 4.44 -0.96
CA ALA A 73 2.45 4.39 -2.36
C ALA A 73 2.38 2.96 -2.87
N ASN A 74 1.98 2.79 -4.12
CA ASN A 74 2.00 1.46 -4.74
C ASN A 74 3.27 1.21 -5.56
N THR A 75 4.11 2.21 -5.76
CA THR A 75 5.29 2.13 -6.60
C THR A 75 6.43 2.96 -6.00
N LEU A 76 7.64 2.40 -6.02
CA LEU A 76 8.84 3.11 -5.59
C LEU A 76 9.82 3.13 -6.76
N ASP A 77 10.36 4.31 -7.07
CA ASP A 77 11.32 4.49 -8.15
C ASP A 77 12.73 4.58 -7.56
N PHE A 78 13.52 3.55 -7.75
CA PHE A 78 14.89 3.47 -7.24
C PHE A 78 15.88 4.20 -8.14
N ASP A 79 15.60 4.26 -9.43
CA ASP A 79 16.48 4.97 -10.37
C ASP A 79 16.45 6.46 -10.12
N ASP A 80 15.27 7.01 -9.92
CA ASP A 80 15.11 8.42 -9.61
C ASP A 80 15.81 8.79 -8.30
N TRP A 81 15.77 7.88 -7.34
CA TRP A 81 16.48 8.03 -6.07
C TRP A 81 17.98 8.12 -6.29
N GLU A 82 18.55 7.16 -7.04
CA GLU A 82 20.00 7.12 -7.28
C GLU A 82 20.48 8.31 -8.10
N ASP A 83 19.75 8.65 -9.15
CA ASP A 83 20.13 9.71 -10.07
C ASP A 83 20.09 11.10 -9.43
N LYS A 84 19.19 11.30 -8.50
CA LYS A 84 19.03 12.60 -7.84
C LYS A 84 19.69 12.70 -6.48
N GLY A 85 20.38 11.66 -6.05
CA GLY A 85 21.07 11.65 -4.78
C GLY A 85 20.16 11.71 -3.57
N ALA A 86 18.90 11.33 -3.73
CA ALA A 86 17.97 11.25 -2.61
C ALA A 86 18.38 10.10 -1.69
N ASP A 87 18.01 10.19 -0.42
CA ASP A 87 18.31 9.14 0.55
C ASP A 87 17.24 8.06 0.60
N LYS A 88 16.18 8.19 -0.18
CA LYS A 88 15.06 7.25 -0.25
C LYS A 88 14.57 7.13 -1.68
N PRO A 89 14.03 5.96 -2.06
CA PRO A 89 13.37 5.84 -3.36
C PRO A 89 12.17 6.78 -3.45
N VAL A 90 11.86 7.21 -4.66
CA VAL A 90 10.78 8.18 -4.88
C VAL A 90 9.45 7.45 -5.00
N PRO A 91 8.45 7.78 -4.17
CA PRO A 91 7.16 7.10 -4.22
C PRO A 91 6.24 7.70 -5.27
N TYR A 92 5.49 6.81 -5.93
CA TYR A 92 4.44 7.15 -6.88
C TYR A 92 3.21 6.29 -6.62
N GLY A 93 2.09 6.67 -7.24
CA GLY A 93 0.84 5.98 -7.02
C GLY A 93 0.36 6.17 -5.59
N ILE A 94 0.27 7.42 -5.17
CA ILE A 94 -0.03 7.79 -3.80
C ILE A 94 -1.53 7.78 -3.55
N THR A 95 -1.93 7.13 -2.46
CA THR A 95 -3.28 7.26 -1.91
C THR A 95 -3.16 7.95 -0.56
N ALA A 96 -3.91 9.01 -0.38
CA ALA A 96 -3.96 9.73 0.89
C ALA A 96 -5.30 9.43 1.59
N PHE A 97 -5.23 9.02 2.84
CA PHE A 97 -6.41 8.75 3.66
C PHE A 97 -6.50 9.77 4.78
N PRO A 98 -7.67 10.38 4.97
CA PRO A 98 -7.91 11.08 6.25
C PRO A 98 -7.87 10.04 7.37
N LYS A 99 -7.16 10.34 8.45
CA LYS A 99 -7.10 9.39 9.58
C LYS A 99 -8.46 9.05 10.15
N GLY A 100 -9.41 9.97 10.06
CA GLY A 100 -10.78 9.71 10.51
C GLY A 100 -11.49 8.59 9.78
N CYS A 101 -11.03 8.23 8.58
CA CYS A 101 -11.60 7.13 7.80
C CYS A 101 -10.83 5.81 7.99
N VAL A 102 -9.69 5.84 8.66
CA VAL A 102 -8.85 4.66 8.86
C VAL A 102 -9.30 3.91 10.10
N VAL A 103 -9.57 2.62 9.94
CA VAL A 103 -9.96 1.74 11.04
C VAL A 103 -8.73 1.11 11.67
N LYS A 104 -7.77 0.68 10.83
CA LYS A 104 -6.64 -0.10 11.30
C LYS A 104 -5.49 -0.03 10.30
N ILE A 105 -4.28 -0.04 10.83
CA ILE A 105 -3.06 -0.22 10.04
C ILE A 105 -2.41 -1.52 10.48
N THR A 106 -2.08 -2.38 9.52
CA THR A 106 -1.38 -3.63 9.78
C THR A 106 -0.06 -3.60 9.02
N TYR A 107 1.05 -3.69 9.72
CA TYR A 107 2.37 -3.72 9.09
C TYR A 107 2.71 -5.14 8.67
N LEU A 108 3.29 -5.26 7.49
CA LEU A 108 3.64 -6.54 6.89
C LEU A 108 5.12 -6.86 7.03
#